data_bc96642496a2b1daccf726bcf2e20c30
#
_entry.id   bc96642496a2b1daccf726bcf2e20c30
#
_cell.length_a   1.000
_cell.length_b   1.000
_cell.length_c   1.000
_cell.angle_alpha   90.00
_cell.angle_beta   90.00
_cell.angle_gamma   90.00
#
_symmetry.space_group_name_H-M   'P 1'
#
loop_
_entity.id
_entity.type
_entity.pdbx_description
1 polymer ?
#
loop_
_entity_poly.entity_id
_entity_poly.type
_entity_poly.pdbx_seq_one_letter_code
_entity_poly.pdbx_strand_id
1 'polypeptide(L)'
;MRAVITGGTGGIGFAIASHFGKAGYQVVLADLNQQLLQQKTAELSSQGFTADYCVLDVTDQQAIDACARRFPADILVNNAGIQHVARLEDFPPEKWALLLNVMLTGPAMLTRAMLPSMRSNNFGRVINIGSIHAVIASPFKSAYVAAKHGLLGFSKVVALENADKNFTINTICPAYVKTPLVEQQIAAQAKEHNLTEQQVIEQIMLAPMPQKAFIDVSEIAAMAAFLCQDAARHMTAQTLILDGGWTAR
;
A
#
# COMPACT_ATOMS: atom_id res chain seq x y z
N MET A 1 -8.35 -14.84 -11.60
CA MET A 1 -7.86 -13.45 -11.60
C MET A 1 -6.46 -13.42 -11.03
N ARG A 2 -5.60 -12.54 -11.57
CA ARG A 2 -4.23 -12.35 -11.08
C ARG A 2 -4.09 -11.02 -10.36
N ALA A 3 -3.49 -11.04 -9.16
CA ALA A 3 -3.17 -9.86 -8.36
C ALA A 3 -1.66 -9.66 -8.26
N VAL A 4 -1.17 -8.48 -8.62
CA VAL A 4 0.22 -8.05 -8.39
C VAL A 4 0.23 -7.13 -7.18
N ILE A 5 1.10 -7.40 -6.19
CA ILE A 5 1.15 -6.70 -4.90
C ILE A 5 2.57 -6.21 -4.66
N THR A 6 2.78 -4.89 -4.69
CA THR A 6 4.08 -4.29 -4.40
C THR A 6 4.32 -4.17 -2.89
N GLY A 7 5.58 -4.26 -2.45
CA GLY A 7 5.88 -4.44 -1.02
C GLY A 7 5.26 -5.72 -0.48
N GLY A 8 5.16 -6.74 -1.33
CA GLY A 8 4.42 -7.98 -1.07
C GLY A 8 5.02 -8.88 0.00
N THR A 9 6.26 -8.63 0.40
CA THR A 9 6.92 -9.36 1.49
C THR A 9 6.67 -8.75 2.87
N GLY A 10 6.19 -7.51 2.93
CA GLY A 10 5.90 -6.77 4.17
C GLY A 10 4.54 -7.09 4.77
N GLY A 11 4.30 -6.66 6.03
CA GLY A 11 3.12 -7.01 6.83
C GLY A 11 1.78 -6.84 6.10
N ILE A 12 1.47 -5.63 5.61
CA ILE A 12 0.20 -5.34 4.90
C ILE A 12 0.15 -6.09 3.56
N GLY A 13 1.22 -5.97 2.75
CA GLY A 13 1.25 -6.59 1.42
C GLY A 13 1.13 -8.11 1.48
N PHE A 14 1.82 -8.75 2.40
CA PHE A 14 1.74 -10.20 2.58
C PHE A 14 0.38 -10.66 3.12
N ALA A 15 -0.24 -9.89 4.03
CA ALA A 15 -1.59 -10.17 4.51
C ALA A 15 -2.63 -10.10 3.38
N ILE A 16 -2.54 -9.10 2.50
CA ILE A 16 -3.39 -8.98 1.31
C ILE A 16 -3.16 -10.17 0.38
N ALA A 17 -1.89 -10.55 0.11
CA ALA A 17 -1.55 -11.70 -0.72
C ALA A 17 -2.13 -13.01 -0.18
N SER A 18 -2.00 -13.25 1.13
CA SER A 18 -2.58 -14.42 1.79
C SER A 18 -4.10 -14.44 1.68
N HIS A 19 -4.75 -13.30 1.88
CA HIS A 19 -6.20 -13.19 1.78
C HIS A 19 -6.69 -13.45 0.35
N PHE A 20 -5.99 -12.90 -0.65
CA PHE A 20 -6.29 -13.13 -2.07
C PHE A 20 -6.05 -14.58 -2.48
N GLY A 21 -4.97 -15.21 -1.99
CA GLY A 21 -4.69 -16.64 -2.20
C GLY A 21 -5.82 -17.53 -1.68
N LYS A 22 -6.32 -17.26 -0.45
CA LYS A 22 -7.50 -17.95 0.12
C LYS A 22 -8.76 -17.78 -0.73
N ALA A 23 -8.92 -16.62 -1.39
CA ALA A 23 -10.03 -16.35 -2.30
C ALA A 23 -9.85 -16.97 -3.69
N GLY A 24 -8.77 -17.72 -3.93
CA GLY A 24 -8.48 -18.42 -5.20
C GLY A 24 -7.83 -17.53 -6.27
N TYR A 25 -7.32 -16.36 -5.92
CA TYR A 25 -6.59 -15.51 -6.86
C TYR A 25 -5.14 -16.04 -7.03
N GLN A 26 -4.61 -15.94 -8.23
CA GLN A 26 -3.18 -16.07 -8.46
C GLN A 26 -2.50 -14.80 -7.94
N VAL A 27 -1.60 -14.92 -6.98
CA VAL A 27 -0.90 -13.77 -6.40
C VAL A 27 0.54 -13.68 -6.89
N VAL A 28 1.00 -12.47 -7.17
CA VAL A 28 2.38 -12.17 -7.54
C VAL A 28 2.93 -11.18 -6.53
N LEU A 29 3.88 -11.62 -5.70
CA LEU A 29 4.57 -10.76 -4.77
C LEU A 29 5.64 -9.96 -5.51
N ALA A 30 5.61 -8.64 -5.44
CA ALA A 30 6.62 -7.77 -6.02
C ALA A 30 7.36 -6.99 -4.93
N ASP A 31 8.69 -7.08 -4.88
CA ASP A 31 9.52 -6.47 -3.85
C ASP A 31 10.99 -6.39 -4.33
N LEU A 32 11.84 -5.68 -3.60
CA LEU A 32 13.27 -5.59 -3.90
C LEU A 32 14.07 -6.82 -3.48
N ASN A 33 13.70 -7.45 -2.38
CA ASN A 33 14.48 -8.53 -1.77
C ASN A 33 14.08 -9.90 -2.34
N GLN A 34 14.89 -10.40 -3.28
CA GLN A 34 14.66 -11.68 -3.95
C GLN A 34 14.58 -12.86 -2.98
N GLN A 35 15.44 -12.94 -1.98
CA GLN A 35 15.46 -14.05 -1.04
C GLN A 35 14.16 -14.08 -0.20
N LEU A 36 13.72 -12.93 0.27
CA LEU A 36 12.48 -12.82 1.03
C LEU A 36 11.25 -13.11 0.15
N LEU A 37 11.28 -12.67 -1.12
CA LEU A 37 10.24 -13.01 -2.11
C LEU A 37 10.13 -14.53 -2.30
N GLN A 38 11.25 -15.24 -2.47
CA GLN A 38 11.26 -16.71 -2.61
C GLN A 38 10.68 -17.39 -1.37
N GLN A 39 11.11 -16.96 -0.19
CA GLN A 39 10.61 -17.49 1.08
C GLN A 39 9.09 -17.27 1.22
N LYS A 40 8.62 -16.05 0.99
CA LYS A 40 7.20 -15.70 1.14
C LYS A 40 6.31 -16.34 0.08
N THR A 41 6.81 -16.51 -1.14
CA THR A 41 6.10 -17.25 -2.19
C THR A 41 5.98 -18.74 -1.84
N ALA A 42 7.06 -19.35 -1.34
CA ALA A 42 7.02 -20.72 -0.87
C ALA A 42 6.04 -20.92 0.31
N GLU A 43 5.98 -19.96 1.23
CA GLU A 43 5.02 -19.94 2.34
C GLU A 43 3.56 -19.96 1.83
N LEU A 44 3.21 -19.13 0.84
CA LEU A 44 1.89 -19.15 0.22
C LEU A 44 1.61 -20.46 -0.53
N SER A 45 2.59 -20.95 -1.29
CA SER A 45 2.45 -22.19 -2.04
C SER A 45 2.25 -23.40 -1.14
N SER A 46 2.91 -23.45 0.04
CA SER A 46 2.73 -24.49 1.03
C SER A 46 1.32 -24.53 1.65
N GLN A 47 0.60 -23.42 1.59
CA GLN A 47 -0.81 -23.32 1.98
C GLN A 47 -1.77 -23.69 0.83
N GLY A 48 -1.24 -24.13 -0.33
CA GLY A 48 -2.04 -24.50 -1.49
C GLY A 48 -2.43 -23.33 -2.40
N PHE A 49 -1.86 -22.15 -2.20
CA PHE A 49 -2.19 -20.96 -3.02
C PHE A 49 -1.32 -20.92 -4.28
N THR A 50 -1.88 -20.43 -5.38
CA THR A 50 -1.12 -20.15 -6.60
C THR A 50 -0.36 -18.83 -6.43
N ALA A 51 0.95 -18.94 -6.21
CA ALA A 51 1.80 -17.78 -5.95
C ALA A 51 3.03 -17.76 -6.85
N ASP A 52 3.45 -16.56 -7.25
CA ASP A 52 4.68 -16.26 -8.00
C ASP A 52 5.30 -14.99 -7.42
N TYR A 53 6.47 -14.60 -7.92
CA TYR A 53 7.11 -13.36 -7.50
C TYR A 53 7.81 -12.61 -8.63
N CYS A 54 8.01 -11.32 -8.43
CA CYS A 54 8.74 -10.42 -9.29
C CYS A 54 9.71 -9.57 -8.45
N VAL A 55 11.00 -9.63 -8.74
CA VAL A 55 11.96 -8.66 -8.18
C VAL A 55 11.69 -7.34 -8.88
N LEU A 56 11.27 -6.32 -8.14
CA LEU A 56 10.78 -5.07 -8.69
C LEU A 56 11.21 -3.88 -7.82
N ASP A 57 12.00 -2.99 -8.43
CA ASP A 57 12.13 -1.61 -7.96
C ASP A 57 11.02 -0.77 -8.61
N VAL A 58 10.11 -0.27 -7.79
CA VAL A 58 9.00 0.57 -8.26
C VAL A 58 9.44 1.97 -8.75
N THR A 59 10.71 2.30 -8.63
CA THR A 59 11.31 3.52 -9.17
C THR A 59 12.00 3.31 -10.53
N ASP A 60 12.15 2.05 -10.96
CA ASP A 60 12.75 1.68 -12.24
C ASP A 60 11.66 1.40 -13.29
N GLN A 61 11.56 2.28 -14.28
CA GLN A 61 10.57 2.16 -15.36
C GLN A 61 10.75 0.88 -16.19
N GLN A 62 12.00 0.45 -16.42
CA GLN A 62 12.24 -0.76 -17.21
C GLN A 62 11.79 -2.02 -16.44
N ALA A 63 12.04 -2.06 -15.14
CA ALA A 63 11.58 -3.12 -14.25
C ALA A 63 10.05 -3.15 -14.17
N ILE A 64 9.40 -1.99 -14.08
CA ILE A 64 7.92 -1.85 -14.10
C ILE A 64 7.35 -2.44 -15.40
N ASP A 65 7.87 -2.03 -16.55
CA ASP A 65 7.39 -2.49 -17.86
C ASP A 65 7.65 -3.99 -18.06
N ALA A 66 8.77 -4.51 -17.58
CA ALA A 66 9.08 -5.94 -17.61
C ALA A 66 8.12 -6.75 -16.72
N CYS A 67 7.83 -6.26 -15.51
CA CYS A 67 6.86 -6.87 -14.60
C CYS A 67 5.46 -6.92 -15.23
N ALA A 68 4.98 -5.83 -15.81
CA ALA A 68 3.67 -5.74 -16.44
C ALA A 68 3.54 -6.69 -17.65
N ARG A 69 4.60 -6.83 -18.45
CA ARG A 69 4.61 -7.80 -19.57
C ARG A 69 4.59 -9.24 -19.09
N ARG A 70 5.35 -9.57 -18.04
CA ARG A 70 5.43 -10.93 -17.51
C ARG A 70 4.18 -11.33 -16.74
N PHE A 71 3.59 -10.39 -16.02
CA PHE A 71 2.45 -10.61 -15.13
C PHE A 71 1.32 -9.61 -15.42
N PRO A 72 0.64 -9.70 -16.62
CA PRO A 72 -0.56 -8.90 -16.85
C PRO A 72 -1.56 -9.15 -15.73
N ALA A 73 -1.98 -8.10 -15.05
CA ALA A 73 -2.76 -8.22 -13.82
C ALA A 73 -4.21 -7.73 -14.01
N ASP A 74 -5.14 -8.41 -13.37
CA ASP A 74 -6.52 -7.97 -13.17
C ASP A 74 -6.64 -7.03 -11.96
N ILE A 75 -5.76 -7.25 -10.97
CA ILE A 75 -5.74 -6.50 -9.71
C ILE A 75 -4.30 -6.02 -9.47
N LEU A 76 -4.14 -4.73 -9.18
CA LEU A 76 -2.88 -4.12 -8.76
C LEU A 76 -3.03 -3.55 -7.35
N VAL A 77 -2.17 -3.97 -6.43
CA VAL A 77 -2.07 -3.38 -5.09
C VAL A 77 -0.75 -2.61 -4.98
N ASN A 78 -0.85 -1.29 -4.97
CA ASN A 78 0.27 -0.39 -4.74
C ASN A 78 0.47 -0.21 -3.23
N ASN A 79 1.31 -1.07 -2.63
CA ASN A 79 1.57 -1.08 -1.19
C ASN A 79 3.02 -0.74 -0.85
N ALA A 80 3.96 -0.80 -1.79
CA ALA A 80 5.34 -0.41 -1.53
C ALA A 80 5.43 0.99 -0.91
N GLY A 81 6.20 1.12 0.15
CA GLY A 81 6.34 2.40 0.86
C GLY A 81 7.54 2.43 1.78
N ILE A 82 8.05 3.62 1.99
CA ILE A 82 9.19 3.92 2.85
C ILE A 82 8.88 5.14 3.71
N GLN A 83 9.68 5.37 4.76
CA GLN A 83 9.54 6.53 5.62
C GLN A 83 10.90 7.19 5.85
N HIS A 84 10.87 8.51 5.91
CA HIS A 84 11.94 9.36 6.42
C HIS A 84 11.29 10.55 7.15
N VAL A 85 11.81 10.89 8.31
CA VAL A 85 11.28 11.93 9.20
C VAL A 85 12.37 12.95 9.41
N ALA A 86 12.11 14.21 9.03
CA ALA A 86 13.02 15.33 9.22
C ALA A 86 12.25 16.65 9.16
N ARG A 87 12.80 17.74 9.73
CA ARG A 87 12.36 19.11 9.44
C ARG A 87 12.54 19.39 7.97
N LEU A 88 11.72 20.27 7.40
CA LEU A 88 11.80 20.54 5.95
C LEU A 88 13.16 21.10 5.55
N GLU A 89 13.72 22.01 6.36
CA GLU A 89 15.04 22.61 6.16
C GLU A 89 16.21 21.61 6.24
N ASP A 90 16.02 20.52 7.00
CA ASP A 90 17.01 19.45 7.19
C ASP A 90 16.71 18.20 6.33
N PHE A 91 15.66 18.25 5.51
CA PHE A 91 15.23 17.07 4.73
C PHE A 91 16.16 16.87 3.53
N PRO A 92 16.91 15.74 3.44
CA PRO A 92 17.81 15.50 2.32
C PRO A 92 17.02 15.44 0.99
N PRO A 93 17.40 16.25 -0.04
CA PRO A 93 16.65 16.31 -1.30
C PRO A 93 16.49 14.94 -1.99
N GLU A 94 17.51 14.09 -1.92
CA GLU A 94 17.48 12.74 -2.50
C GLU A 94 16.48 11.82 -1.76
N LYS A 95 16.32 11.98 -0.44
CA LYS A 95 15.32 11.25 0.33
C LYS A 95 13.91 11.74 0.02
N TRP A 96 13.75 13.06 -0.13
CA TRP A 96 12.48 13.66 -0.57
C TRP A 96 12.06 13.07 -1.93
N ALA A 97 12.93 13.12 -2.93
CA ALA A 97 12.68 12.60 -4.27
C ALA A 97 12.36 11.08 -4.23
N LEU A 98 13.12 10.32 -3.43
CA LEU A 98 12.91 8.88 -3.28
C LEU A 98 11.52 8.56 -2.71
N LEU A 99 11.06 9.28 -1.68
CA LEU A 99 9.72 9.06 -1.11
C LEU A 99 8.61 9.31 -2.15
N LEU A 100 8.72 10.39 -2.92
CA LEU A 100 7.76 10.67 -4.00
C LEU A 100 7.83 9.60 -5.09
N ASN A 101 9.03 9.19 -5.50
CA ASN A 101 9.20 8.17 -6.52
C ASN A 101 8.60 6.82 -6.10
N VAL A 102 8.86 6.38 -4.87
CA VAL A 102 8.33 5.09 -4.39
C VAL A 102 6.82 5.13 -4.17
N MET A 103 6.28 6.23 -3.59
CA MET A 103 4.90 6.23 -3.08
C MET A 103 3.90 7.01 -3.93
N LEU A 104 4.33 7.70 -4.98
CA LEU A 104 3.45 8.40 -5.91
C LEU A 104 3.78 8.06 -7.36
N THR A 105 5.01 8.32 -7.82
CA THR A 105 5.40 8.07 -9.22
C THR A 105 5.36 6.58 -9.55
N GLY A 106 5.90 5.72 -8.69
CA GLY A 106 5.88 4.25 -8.86
C GLY A 106 4.47 3.68 -9.01
N PRO A 107 3.54 3.94 -8.07
CA PRO A 107 2.13 3.60 -8.21
C PRO A 107 1.49 4.09 -9.51
N ALA A 108 1.80 5.33 -9.93
CA ALA A 108 1.28 5.87 -11.19
C ALA A 108 1.83 5.12 -12.40
N MET A 109 3.13 4.85 -12.45
CA MET A 109 3.77 4.14 -13.56
C MET A 109 3.38 2.66 -13.62
N LEU A 110 3.23 1.99 -12.47
CA LEU A 110 2.69 0.62 -12.42
C LEU A 110 1.25 0.57 -12.91
N THR A 111 0.40 1.48 -12.45
CA THR A 111 -0.99 1.58 -12.93
C THR A 111 -0.99 1.80 -14.44
N ARG A 112 -0.21 2.74 -14.97
CA ARG A 112 -0.05 2.98 -16.41
C ARG A 112 0.34 1.72 -17.17
N ALA A 113 1.28 0.94 -16.67
CA ALA A 113 1.77 -0.27 -17.33
C ALA A 113 0.76 -1.42 -17.32
N MET A 114 -0.11 -1.52 -16.28
CA MET A 114 -1.14 -2.55 -16.16
C MET A 114 -2.46 -2.19 -16.86
N LEU A 115 -2.78 -0.91 -17.03
CA LEU A 115 -4.04 -0.44 -17.62
C LEU A 115 -4.37 -1.05 -18.98
N PRO A 116 -3.44 -1.22 -19.94
CA PRO A 116 -3.77 -1.81 -21.25
C PRO A 116 -4.39 -3.20 -21.14
N SER A 117 -3.87 -4.07 -20.29
CA SER A 117 -4.44 -5.42 -20.07
C SER A 117 -5.78 -5.36 -19.35
N MET A 118 -5.93 -4.50 -18.33
CA MET A 118 -7.19 -4.30 -17.62
C MET A 118 -8.30 -3.79 -18.54
N ARG A 119 -7.98 -2.83 -19.42
CA ARG A 119 -8.93 -2.31 -20.41
C ARG A 119 -9.30 -3.37 -21.46
N SER A 120 -8.33 -4.13 -21.95
CA SER A 120 -8.56 -5.22 -22.94
C SER A 120 -9.47 -6.30 -22.37
N ASN A 121 -9.29 -6.67 -21.09
CA ASN A 121 -10.09 -7.67 -20.40
C ASN A 121 -11.44 -7.12 -19.91
N ASN A 122 -11.68 -5.83 -20.05
CA ASN A 122 -12.81 -5.11 -19.46
C ASN A 122 -12.98 -5.43 -17.96
N PHE A 123 -11.86 -5.56 -17.25
CA PHE A 123 -11.82 -5.75 -15.80
C PHE A 123 -10.51 -5.21 -15.23
N GLY A 124 -10.60 -4.35 -14.24
CA GLY A 124 -9.43 -3.84 -13.53
C GLY A 124 -9.78 -3.35 -12.13
N ARG A 125 -8.92 -3.68 -11.16
CA ARG A 125 -9.01 -3.18 -9.77
C ARG A 125 -7.64 -2.67 -9.35
N VAL A 126 -7.55 -1.39 -9.07
CA VAL A 126 -6.34 -0.79 -8.49
C VAL A 126 -6.63 -0.38 -7.06
N ILE A 127 -5.81 -0.87 -6.15
CA ILE A 127 -5.90 -0.57 -4.72
C ILE A 127 -4.60 0.09 -4.31
N ASN A 128 -4.68 1.36 -3.93
CA ASN A 128 -3.55 2.09 -3.37
C ASN A 128 -3.57 1.98 -1.85
N ILE A 129 -2.48 1.56 -1.23
CA ILE A 129 -2.33 1.65 0.22
C ILE A 129 -1.82 3.07 0.54
N GLY A 130 -2.78 3.88 0.95
CA GLY A 130 -2.56 5.24 1.41
C GLY A 130 -2.00 5.30 2.82
N SER A 131 -2.53 6.18 3.60
CA SER A 131 -2.31 6.39 5.04
C SER A 131 -3.36 7.36 5.53
N ILE A 132 -3.61 7.42 6.82
CA ILE A 132 -4.31 8.56 7.44
C ILE A 132 -3.68 9.89 7.02
N HIS A 133 -2.37 9.90 6.77
CA HIS A 133 -1.62 11.06 6.26
C HIS A 133 -1.90 11.39 4.78
N ALA A 134 -2.88 10.77 4.15
CA ALA A 134 -3.43 11.21 2.87
C ALA A 134 -4.56 12.24 3.05
N VAL A 135 -5.09 12.39 4.28
CA VAL A 135 -6.20 13.31 4.61
C VAL A 135 -5.87 14.26 5.75
N ILE A 136 -4.87 13.93 6.58
CA ILE A 136 -4.32 14.80 7.63
C ILE A 136 -2.80 14.93 7.48
N ALA A 137 -2.18 15.78 8.28
CA ALA A 137 -0.73 15.96 8.31
C ALA A 137 -0.16 15.71 9.71
N SER A 138 1.14 15.42 9.75
CA SER A 138 1.95 15.44 10.97
C SER A 138 3.28 16.16 10.71
N PRO A 139 3.83 16.86 11.70
CA PRO A 139 5.15 17.48 11.58
C PRO A 139 6.21 16.49 11.11
N PHE A 140 7.23 16.98 10.43
CA PHE A 140 8.43 16.25 10.00
C PHE A 140 8.20 15.15 8.95
N LYS A 141 7.00 15.04 8.36
CA LYS A 141 6.63 14.02 7.36
C LYS A 141 6.25 14.65 6.00
N SER A 142 6.84 15.79 5.65
CA SER A 142 6.42 16.59 4.48
C SER A 142 6.36 15.79 3.17
N ALA A 143 7.44 15.06 2.80
CA ALA A 143 7.45 14.25 1.58
C ALA A 143 6.43 13.09 1.61
N TYR A 144 6.32 12.43 2.77
CA TYR A 144 5.37 11.33 2.95
C TYR A 144 3.92 11.81 2.79
N VAL A 145 3.58 12.91 3.48
CA VAL A 145 2.24 13.52 3.40
C VAL A 145 1.93 13.97 1.97
N ALA A 146 2.88 14.63 1.31
CA ALA A 146 2.72 15.06 -0.09
C ALA A 146 2.45 13.87 -1.03
N ALA A 147 3.24 12.78 -0.91
CA ALA A 147 3.03 11.57 -1.70
C ALA A 147 1.65 10.93 -1.47
N LYS A 148 1.26 10.80 -0.20
CA LYS A 148 -0.02 10.16 0.15
C LYS A 148 -1.24 11.00 -0.23
N HIS A 149 -1.18 12.32 -0.12
CA HIS A 149 -2.21 13.21 -0.67
C HIS A 149 -2.27 13.16 -2.20
N GLY A 150 -1.09 13.10 -2.86
CA GLY A 150 -1.01 12.98 -4.32
C GLY A 150 -1.69 11.73 -4.87
N LEU A 151 -1.63 10.60 -4.15
CA LEU A 151 -2.32 9.37 -4.55
C LEU A 151 -3.84 9.56 -4.67
N LEU A 152 -4.45 10.37 -3.81
CA LEU A 152 -5.90 10.63 -3.87
C LEU A 152 -6.27 11.41 -5.15
N GLY A 153 -5.48 12.43 -5.48
CA GLY A 153 -5.67 13.20 -6.72
C GLY A 153 -5.46 12.33 -7.95
N PHE A 154 -4.37 11.55 -7.98
CA PHE A 154 -4.08 10.59 -9.03
C PHE A 154 -5.22 9.58 -9.24
N SER A 155 -5.74 9.00 -8.15
CA SER A 155 -6.82 8.02 -8.21
C SER A 155 -8.09 8.60 -8.83
N LYS A 156 -8.43 9.86 -8.53
CA LYS A 156 -9.61 10.54 -9.10
C LYS A 156 -9.50 10.69 -10.62
N VAL A 157 -8.34 11.12 -11.11
CA VAL A 157 -8.13 11.30 -12.55
C VAL A 157 -8.22 9.96 -13.29
N VAL A 158 -7.50 8.93 -12.81
CA VAL A 158 -7.50 7.61 -13.45
C VAL A 158 -8.89 6.96 -13.44
N ALA A 159 -9.67 7.15 -12.37
CA ALA A 159 -11.05 6.67 -12.31
C ALA A 159 -11.92 7.30 -13.42
N LEU A 160 -11.81 8.62 -13.63
CA LEU A 160 -12.56 9.31 -14.68
C LEU A 160 -12.14 8.90 -16.08
N GLU A 161 -10.83 8.71 -16.33
CA GLU A 161 -10.30 8.28 -17.61
C GLU A 161 -10.69 6.85 -18.02
N ASN A 162 -11.17 6.04 -17.06
CA ASN A 162 -11.55 4.64 -17.26
C ASN A 162 -13.02 4.35 -16.91
N ALA A 163 -13.86 5.39 -16.82
CA ALA A 163 -15.27 5.27 -16.44
C ALA A 163 -16.10 4.46 -17.46
N ASP A 164 -15.60 4.26 -18.69
CA ASP A 164 -16.20 3.46 -19.75
C ASP A 164 -15.93 1.94 -19.60
N LYS A 165 -15.15 1.52 -18.61
CA LYS A 165 -14.73 0.13 -18.35
C LYS A 165 -15.20 -0.36 -17.00
N ASN A 166 -15.24 -1.68 -16.84
CA ASN A 166 -15.35 -2.31 -15.52
C ASN A 166 -14.03 -2.17 -14.73
N PHE A 167 -13.68 -0.93 -14.41
CA PHE A 167 -12.44 -0.56 -13.74
C PHE A 167 -12.73 0.29 -12.52
N THR A 168 -12.04 0.01 -11.41
CA THR A 168 -12.05 0.87 -10.23
C THR A 168 -10.64 1.09 -9.69
N ILE A 169 -10.42 2.27 -9.12
CA ILE A 169 -9.21 2.61 -8.39
C ILE A 169 -9.60 3.28 -7.07
N ASN A 170 -9.14 2.72 -5.95
CA ASN A 170 -9.48 3.19 -4.61
C ASN A 170 -8.24 3.26 -3.73
N THR A 171 -8.29 4.07 -2.68
CA THR A 171 -7.20 4.23 -1.73
C THR A 171 -7.67 3.85 -0.32
N ILE A 172 -7.03 2.84 0.28
CA ILE A 172 -7.24 2.46 1.68
C ILE A 172 -6.25 3.27 2.53
N CYS A 173 -6.75 3.99 3.50
CA CYS A 173 -5.99 4.92 4.34
C CYS A 173 -6.01 4.49 5.80
N PRO A 174 -5.13 3.56 6.21
CA PRO A 174 -5.05 3.15 7.60
C PRO A 174 -4.32 4.17 8.45
N ALA A 175 -4.65 4.23 9.73
CA ALA A 175 -3.83 4.85 10.77
C ALA A 175 -2.65 3.93 11.14
N TYR A 176 -2.35 3.76 12.42
CA TYR A 176 -1.24 2.88 12.83
C TYR A 176 -1.63 1.41 12.71
N VAL A 177 -0.87 0.68 11.88
CA VAL A 177 -1.05 -0.75 11.63
C VAL A 177 0.08 -1.51 12.31
N LYS A 178 -0.24 -2.55 13.06
CA LYS A 178 0.78 -3.36 13.73
C LYS A 178 1.59 -4.14 12.68
N THR A 179 2.76 -3.66 12.37
CA THR A 179 3.70 -4.24 11.39
C THR A 179 5.12 -4.17 11.94
N PRO A 180 6.05 -4.99 11.44
CA PRO A 180 7.46 -4.90 11.83
C PRO A 180 8.06 -3.49 11.67
N LEU A 181 7.61 -2.74 10.67
CA LEU A 181 8.04 -1.35 10.45
C LEU A 181 7.60 -0.44 11.61
N VAL A 182 6.37 -0.60 12.10
CA VAL A 182 5.84 0.17 13.23
C VAL A 182 6.52 -0.24 14.54
N GLU A 183 6.80 -1.53 14.74
CA GLU A 183 7.55 -2.01 15.91
C GLU A 183 8.95 -1.39 15.97
N GLN A 184 9.65 -1.30 14.83
CA GLN A 184 10.95 -0.60 14.77
C GLN A 184 10.82 0.90 15.08
N GLN A 185 9.75 1.56 14.65
CA GLN A 185 9.48 2.96 14.99
C GLN A 185 9.21 3.14 16.49
N ILE A 186 8.50 2.22 17.13
CA ILE A 186 8.27 2.24 18.57
C ILE A 186 9.60 2.23 19.33
N ALA A 187 10.48 1.27 19.01
CA ALA A 187 11.78 1.15 19.65
C ALA A 187 12.69 2.38 19.44
N ALA A 188 12.65 2.97 18.22
CA ALA A 188 13.41 4.19 17.92
C ALA A 188 12.91 5.39 18.74
N GLN A 189 11.58 5.62 18.77
CA GLN A 189 10.98 6.72 19.52
C GLN A 189 11.14 6.55 21.03
N ALA A 190 11.13 5.32 21.55
CA ALA A 190 11.38 5.04 22.95
C ALA A 190 12.76 5.56 23.39
N LYS A 191 13.77 5.36 22.56
CA LYS A 191 15.12 5.87 22.79
C LYS A 191 15.20 7.39 22.65
N GLU A 192 14.60 7.94 21.60
CA GLU A 192 14.64 9.38 21.30
C GLU A 192 13.98 10.22 22.40
N HIS A 193 12.82 9.77 22.90
CA HIS A 193 12.04 10.50 23.90
C HIS A 193 12.31 10.05 25.35
N ASN A 194 13.24 9.10 25.58
CA ASN A 194 13.51 8.50 26.89
C ASN A 194 12.24 7.96 27.57
N LEU A 195 11.41 7.26 26.78
CA LEU A 195 10.17 6.63 27.20
C LEU A 195 10.29 5.10 27.10
N THR A 196 9.41 4.39 27.80
CA THR A 196 9.22 2.96 27.52
C THR A 196 8.45 2.76 26.20
N GLU A 197 8.60 1.60 25.58
CA GLU A 197 7.84 1.27 24.36
C GLU A 197 6.32 1.36 24.59
N GLN A 198 5.85 0.94 25.77
CA GLN A 198 4.44 1.05 26.14
C GLN A 198 3.98 2.52 26.23
N GLN A 199 4.80 3.40 26.77
CA GLN A 199 4.49 4.83 26.80
C GLN A 199 4.46 5.45 25.38
N VAL A 200 5.37 5.03 24.49
CA VAL A 200 5.32 5.46 23.08
C VAL A 200 4.02 5.02 22.42
N ILE A 201 3.61 3.77 22.63
CA ILE A 201 2.34 3.26 22.10
C ILE A 201 1.16 4.09 22.61
N GLU A 202 1.04 4.28 23.90
CA GLU A 202 -0.12 4.92 24.52
C GLU A 202 -0.16 6.44 24.31
N GLN A 203 0.99 7.12 24.47
CA GLN A 203 1.07 8.58 24.55
C GLN A 203 1.37 9.24 23.20
N ILE A 204 1.95 8.49 22.25
CA ILE A 204 2.35 9.01 20.94
C ILE A 204 1.53 8.36 19.82
N MET A 205 1.61 7.04 19.66
CA MET A 205 1.01 6.40 18.49
C MET A 205 -0.51 6.30 18.60
N LEU A 206 -1.03 5.75 19.68
CA LEU A 206 -2.47 5.57 19.86
C LEU A 206 -3.17 6.78 20.48
N ALA A 207 -2.41 7.79 20.93
CA ALA A 207 -2.99 9.00 21.54
C ALA A 207 -4.07 9.66 20.66
N PRO A 208 -3.87 9.86 19.35
CA PRO A 208 -4.87 10.48 18.49
C PRO A 208 -6.05 9.56 18.14
N MET A 209 -5.94 8.23 18.29
CA MET A 209 -6.97 7.27 17.95
C MET A 209 -7.95 7.06 19.12
N PRO A 210 -9.24 7.42 19.01
CA PRO A 210 -10.23 7.19 20.07
C PRO A 210 -10.34 5.74 20.52
N GLN A 211 -10.26 4.78 19.60
CA GLN A 211 -10.34 3.34 19.92
C GLN A 211 -9.09 2.79 20.62
N LYS A 212 -7.98 3.56 20.69
CA LYS A 212 -6.75 3.16 21.38
C LYS A 212 -6.24 1.76 21.00
N ALA A 213 -6.40 1.38 19.74
CA ALA A 213 -5.99 0.09 19.21
C ALA A 213 -5.27 0.24 17.87
N PHE A 214 -4.27 -0.60 17.62
CA PHE A 214 -3.68 -0.73 16.28
C PHE A 214 -4.67 -1.38 15.33
N ILE A 215 -4.66 -0.92 14.08
CA ILE A 215 -5.35 -1.61 12.98
C ILE A 215 -4.64 -2.93 12.71
N ASP A 216 -5.39 -4.02 12.60
CA ASP A 216 -4.83 -5.30 12.21
C ASP A 216 -4.66 -5.39 10.69
N VAL A 217 -3.61 -6.06 10.23
CA VAL A 217 -3.34 -6.24 8.80
C VAL A 217 -4.47 -6.99 8.08
N SER A 218 -5.20 -7.85 8.80
CA SER A 218 -6.35 -8.59 8.26
C SER A 218 -7.54 -7.69 7.93
N GLU A 219 -7.74 -6.57 8.65
CA GLU A 219 -8.78 -5.60 8.35
C GLU A 219 -8.53 -4.93 7.00
N ILE A 220 -7.25 -4.57 6.74
CA ILE A 220 -6.85 -3.98 5.45
C ILE A 220 -6.98 -5.01 4.33
N ALA A 221 -6.57 -6.25 4.57
CA ALA A 221 -6.68 -7.33 3.59
C ALA A 221 -8.14 -7.65 3.23
N ALA A 222 -9.03 -7.69 4.21
CA ALA A 222 -10.47 -7.89 4.00
C ALA A 222 -11.08 -6.74 3.19
N MET A 223 -10.72 -5.49 3.51
CA MET A 223 -11.18 -4.33 2.75
C MET A 223 -10.66 -4.35 1.31
N ALA A 224 -9.38 -4.69 1.09
CA ALA A 224 -8.83 -4.85 -0.25
C ALA A 224 -9.57 -5.93 -1.05
N ALA A 225 -9.90 -7.05 -0.42
CA ALA A 225 -10.67 -8.12 -1.06
C ALA A 225 -12.11 -7.68 -1.39
N PHE A 226 -12.77 -6.96 -0.49
CA PHE A 226 -14.10 -6.39 -0.75
C PHE A 226 -14.10 -5.48 -1.98
N LEU A 227 -13.11 -4.61 -2.13
CA LEU A 227 -13.00 -3.70 -3.27
C LEU A 227 -12.81 -4.43 -4.62
N CYS A 228 -12.45 -5.71 -4.61
CA CYS A 228 -12.33 -6.51 -5.83
C CYS A 228 -13.65 -7.22 -6.23
N GLN A 229 -14.65 -7.23 -5.36
CA GLN A 229 -15.93 -7.90 -5.58
C GLN A 229 -16.90 -7.06 -6.43
N ASP A 230 -17.88 -7.72 -7.04
CA ASP A 230 -18.96 -7.04 -7.78
C ASP A 230 -19.80 -6.10 -6.91
N ALA A 231 -19.89 -6.39 -5.62
CA ALA A 231 -20.57 -5.52 -4.66
C ALA A 231 -19.94 -4.12 -4.57
N ALA A 232 -18.64 -4.00 -4.91
CA ALA A 232 -17.89 -2.74 -4.90
C ALA A 232 -17.70 -2.14 -6.32
N ARG A 233 -18.35 -2.67 -7.36
CA ARG A 233 -18.11 -2.27 -8.77
C ARG A 233 -18.34 -0.79 -9.07
N HIS A 234 -19.11 -0.10 -8.26
CA HIS A 234 -19.37 1.34 -8.39
C HIS A 234 -18.59 2.19 -7.36
N MET A 235 -17.73 1.55 -6.55
CA MET A 235 -16.83 2.23 -5.65
C MET A 235 -15.52 2.53 -6.40
N THR A 236 -15.37 3.74 -6.90
CA THR A 236 -14.13 4.19 -7.56
C THR A 236 -13.75 5.57 -7.08
N ALA A 237 -12.47 5.91 -7.08
CA ALA A 237 -11.89 7.15 -6.54
C ALA A 237 -12.19 7.39 -5.05
N GLN A 238 -12.57 6.35 -4.32
CA GLN A 238 -12.91 6.48 -2.91
C GLN A 238 -11.66 6.44 -2.02
N THR A 239 -11.75 7.17 -0.91
CA THR A 239 -10.78 7.15 0.18
C THR A 239 -11.43 6.42 1.35
N LEU A 240 -10.93 5.21 1.64
CA LEU A 240 -11.46 4.37 2.71
C LEU A 240 -10.55 4.48 3.92
N ILE A 241 -11.05 5.07 4.98
CA ILE A 241 -10.28 5.39 6.19
C ILE A 241 -10.52 4.30 7.25
N LEU A 242 -9.41 3.75 7.80
CA LEU A 242 -9.40 2.87 8.96
C LEU A 242 -8.51 3.53 10.02
N ASP A 243 -9.10 4.28 10.94
CA ASP A 243 -8.33 5.15 11.83
C ASP A 243 -8.77 5.12 13.30
N GLY A 244 -9.68 4.21 13.66
CA GLY A 244 -10.22 4.13 15.01
C GLY A 244 -10.88 5.44 15.49
N GLY A 245 -11.40 6.24 14.55
CA GLY A 245 -12.08 7.51 14.83
C GLY A 245 -11.17 8.74 14.90
N TRP A 246 -9.91 8.66 14.49
CA TRP A 246 -8.96 9.78 14.55
C TRP A 246 -9.47 11.01 13.78
N THR A 247 -10.05 10.83 12.59
CA THR A 247 -10.53 11.93 11.73
C THR A 247 -12.00 12.31 11.94
N ALA A 248 -12.67 11.71 12.91
CA ALA A 248 -14.09 11.98 13.18
C ALA A 248 -14.32 13.30 13.96
N ARG A 249 -13.28 14.04 14.30
CA ARG A 249 -13.31 15.26 15.13
C ARG A 249 -12.39 16.34 14.57
#